data_4896a3f3e15ab39195a64d89028ee7fd
#
_entry.id   4896a3f3e15ab39195a64d89028ee7fd
#
_cell.length_a   1.000
_cell.length_b   1.000
_cell.length_c   1.000
_cell.angle_alpha   90.00
_cell.angle_beta   90.00
_cell.angle_gamma   90.00
#
_symmetry.space_group_name_H-M   'P 1'
#
loop_
_entity.id
_entity.type
_entity.pdbx_description
1 polymer ?
#
loop_
_entity_poly.entity_id
_entity_poly.type
_entity_poly.pdbx_seq_one_letter_code
_entity_poly.pdbx_strand_id
1 'polypeptide(L)'
;MQPSRNNRGVAHENGSIESAHGHLKAAIADALLLRGVRDFADLAAYRGFVDEVIGRHNARVAPRITIERATLQELPARRTADHEETVVSVTSSSGFLLRKVFYSVPSRLIGHRLRVRLFDDRLDVFLGGTHQFTLPRGRSHPDGRHGHVVDYRHIINALRRKPMALLGLIYRDTLFPRAAYAHAFEALRAALPDRLACRITVELLALAHERACEAELAGLIEAELQAGRLPDMAILRAHFAPDAAALPDVTVVHPPLTAYEDLGALSEGDAA
;
A
#
# COMPACT_ATOMS: atom_id res chain seq x y z
N MET A 1 -26.83 20.14 18.59
CA MET A 1 -26.19 19.23 19.59
C MET A 1 -24.80 19.77 19.90
N GLN A 2 -24.49 20.10 21.16
CA GLN A 2 -23.11 20.47 21.54
C GLN A 2 -22.32 19.19 21.77
N PRO A 3 -21.16 18.99 21.11
CA PRO A 3 -20.34 17.83 21.36
C PRO A 3 -19.75 17.91 22.77
N SER A 4 -19.92 16.85 23.55
CA SER A 4 -19.28 16.68 24.84
C SER A 4 -18.17 15.66 24.75
N ARG A 5 -17.09 15.84 25.51
CA ARG A 5 -16.01 14.85 25.65
C ARG A 5 -16.07 14.26 27.05
N ASN A 6 -15.89 12.94 27.11
CA ASN A 6 -15.73 12.26 28.40
C ASN A 6 -14.42 12.69 29.06
N ASN A 7 -14.42 12.75 30.38
CA ASN A 7 -13.23 13.07 31.15
C ASN A 7 -12.19 11.92 31.05
N ARG A 8 -10.94 12.28 30.90
CA ARG A 8 -9.85 11.31 30.75
C ARG A 8 -9.67 10.53 32.06
N GLY A 9 -9.80 9.19 32.02
CA GLY A 9 -9.64 8.32 33.18
C GLY A 9 -10.91 8.04 33.96
N VAL A 10 -12.07 8.53 33.54
CA VAL A 10 -13.36 8.29 34.21
C VAL A 10 -14.17 7.22 33.46
N ALA A 11 -13.96 5.97 33.86
CA ALA A 11 -14.52 4.81 33.15
C ALA A 11 -16.06 4.73 33.19
N HIS A 12 -16.70 5.21 34.25
CA HIS A 12 -18.16 5.11 34.43
C HIS A 12 -18.98 6.02 33.49
N GLU A 13 -18.37 7.02 32.84
CA GLU A 13 -19.05 7.85 31.85
C GLU A 13 -19.39 7.09 30.56
N ASN A 14 -18.80 5.91 30.33
CA ASN A 14 -18.99 5.07 29.15
C ASN A 14 -19.78 3.79 29.39
N GLY A 15 -20.37 3.61 30.58
CA GLY A 15 -20.97 2.34 31.02
C GLY A 15 -22.03 1.78 30.05
N SER A 16 -22.83 2.62 29.41
CA SER A 16 -23.83 2.17 28.42
C SER A 16 -23.21 1.62 27.14
N ILE A 17 -22.13 2.25 26.66
CA ILE A 17 -21.38 1.80 25.46
C ILE A 17 -20.60 0.52 25.78
N GLU A 18 -20.00 0.44 26.97
CA GLU A 18 -19.28 -0.75 27.42
C GLU A 18 -20.20 -1.96 27.57
N SER A 19 -21.41 -1.75 28.10
CA SER A 19 -22.45 -2.79 28.17
C SER A 19 -22.89 -3.26 26.78
N ALA A 20 -23.13 -2.33 25.84
CA ALA A 20 -23.50 -2.66 24.46
C ALA A 20 -22.38 -3.47 23.77
N HIS A 21 -21.11 -3.07 23.95
CA HIS A 21 -19.95 -3.82 23.44
C HIS A 21 -19.82 -5.19 24.07
N GLY A 22 -20.12 -5.33 25.37
CA GLY A 22 -20.17 -6.60 26.07
C GLY A 22 -21.18 -7.56 25.43
N HIS A 23 -22.41 -7.08 25.21
CA HIS A 23 -23.46 -7.87 24.54
C HIS A 23 -23.09 -8.29 23.13
N LEU A 24 -22.48 -7.38 22.33
CA LEU A 24 -22.04 -7.71 20.98
C LEU A 24 -20.93 -8.78 21.00
N LYS A 25 -19.93 -8.65 21.89
CA LYS A 25 -18.87 -9.65 22.04
C LYS A 25 -19.42 -11.03 22.43
N ALA A 26 -20.40 -11.07 23.35
CA ALA A 26 -21.07 -12.31 23.71
C ALA A 26 -21.81 -12.91 22.51
N ALA A 27 -22.58 -12.10 21.76
CA ALA A 27 -23.30 -12.57 20.57
C ALA A 27 -22.36 -13.11 19.48
N ILE A 28 -21.17 -12.51 19.29
CA ILE A 28 -20.15 -13.04 18.38
C ILE A 28 -19.58 -14.36 18.89
N ALA A 29 -19.31 -14.47 20.21
CA ALA A 29 -18.79 -15.70 20.81
C ALA A 29 -19.80 -16.86 20.67
N ASP A 30 -21.09 -16.60 20.94
CA ASP A 30 -22.17 -17.57 20.78
C ASP A 30 -22.32 -18.01 19.31
N ALA A 31 -22.26 -17.06 18.37
CA ALA A 31 -22.33 -17.36 16.95
C ALA A 31 -21.13 -18.20 16.47
N LEU A 32 -19.92 -17.98 17.02
CA LEU A 32 -18.74 -18.80 16.75
C LEU A 32 -18.89 -20.21 17.29
N LEU A 33 -19.49 -20.37 18.48
CA LEU A 33 -19.80 -21.69 19.04
C LEU A 33 -20.79 -22.46 18.17
N LEU A 34 -21.85 -21.81 17.72
CA LEU A 34 -22.84 -22.40 16.80
C LEU A 34 -22.25 -22.78 15.45
N ARG A 35 -21.28 -22.01 14.96
CA ARG A 35 -20.56 -22.32 13.74
C ARG A 35 -19.65 -23.55 13.86
N GLY A 36 -19.19 -23.87 15.06
CA GLY A 36 -18.32 -25.01 15.37
C GLY A 36 -16.85 -24.86 14.95
N VAL A 37 -16.50 -23.84 14.17
CA VAL A 37 -15.13 -23.58 13.70
C VAL A 37 -14.80 -22.09 13.90
N ARG A 38 -13.59 -21.81 14.41
CA ARG A 38 -13.14 -20.42 14.64
C ARG A 38 -12.30 -19.85 13.49
N ASP A 39 -11.86 -20.70 12.58
CA ASP A 39 -11.02 -20.29 11.46
C ASP A 39 -11.87 -19.80 10.28
N PHE A 40 -11.34 -18.82 9.56
CA PHE A 40 -11.93 -18.22 8.39
C PHE A 40 -10.96 -18.32 7.22
N ALA A 41 -11.48 -18.50 6.02
CA ALA A 41 -10.66 -18.61 4.80
C ALA A 41 -9.84 -17.33 4.57
N ASP A 42 -10.44 -16.17 4.86
CA ASP A 42 -9.81 -14.87 4.69
C ASP A 42 -10.49 -13.81 5.60
N LEU A 43 -9.97 -12.59 5.56
CA LEU A 43 -10.49 -11.46 6.32
C LEU A 43 -11.90 -11.04 5.84
N ALA A 44 -12.23 -11.23 4.56
CA ALA A 44 -13.54 -10.89 4.02
C ALA A 44 -14.62 -11.82 4.57
N ALA A 45 -14.34 -13.13 4.64
CA ALA A 45 -15.21 -14.12 5.26
C ALA A 45 -15.44 -13.82 6.75
N TYR A 46 -14.39 -13.43 7.49
CA TYR A 46 -14.54 -13.01 8.89
C TYR A 46 -15.43 -11.75 9.02
N ARG A 47 -15.19 -10.74 8.20
CA ARG A 47 -16.02 -9.51 8.20
C ARG A 47 -17.47 -9.82 7.89
N GLY A 48 -17.75 -10.62 6.86
CA GLY A 48 -19.10 -11.04 6.50
C GLY A 48 -19.82 -11.75 7.65
N PHE A 49 -19.12 -12.62 8.37
CA PHE A 49 -19.66 -13.27 9.57
C PHE A 49 -20.00 -12.26 10.68
N VAL A 50 -19.11 -11.31 10.97
CA VAL A 50 -19.35 -10.26 11.97
C VAL A 50 -20.53 -9.39 11.56
N ASP A 51 -20.61 -8.99 10.30
CA ASP A 51 -21.71 -8.17 9.75
C ASP A 51 -23.05 -8.90 9.86
N GLU A 52 -23.10 -10.21 9.65
CA GLU A 52 -24.31 -11.02 9.85
C GLU A 52 -24.77 -11.02 11.31
N VAL A 53 -23.85 -11.19 12.27
CA VAL A 53 -24.16 -11.14 13.71
C VAL A 53 -24.67 -9.76 14.10
N ILE A 54 -24.01 -8.70 13.63
CA ILE A 54 -24.41 -7.30 13.84
C ILE A 54 -25.80 -7.05 13.23
N GLY A 55 -26.05 -7.53 12.01
CA GLY A 55 -27.34 -7.41 11.33
C GLY A 55 -28.47 -8.01 12.12
N ARG A 56 -28.31 -9.22 12.68
CA ARG A 56 -29.27 -9.88 13.56
C ARG A 56 -29.52 -9.10 14.85
N HIS A 57 -28.45 -8.57 15.45
CA HIS A 57 -28.55 -7.72 16.64
C HIS A 57 -29.30 -6.42 16.34
N ASN A 58 -28.99 -5.74 15.25
CA ASN A 58 -29.61 -4.49 14.84
C ASN A 58 -31.08 -4.64 14.46
N ALA A 59 -31.48 -5.79 13.88
CA ALA A 59 -32.88 -6.08 13.57
C ALA A 59 -33.79 -6.01 14.83
N ARG A 60 -33.29 -6.39 16.00
CA ARG A 60 -34.03 -6.33 17.26
C ARG A 60 -34.30 -4.89 17.73
N VAL A 61 -33.38 -3.97 17.43
CA VAL A 61 -33.49 -2.56 17.85
C VAL A 61 -34.06 -1.66 16.76
N ALA A 62 -34.24 -2.17 15.54
CA ALA A 62 -34.72 -1.43 14.39
C ALA A 62 -36.05 -0.65 14.65
N PRO A 63 -37.08 -1.21 15.34
CA PRO A 63 -38.29 -0.46 15.62
C PRO A 63 -38.06 0.79 16.48
N ARG A 64 -37.16 0.68 17.48
CA ARG A 64 -36.79 1.83 18.34
C ARG A 64 -36.03 2.89 17.56
N ILE A 65 -35.08 2.47 16.72
CA ILE A 65 -34.30 3.36 15.85
C ILE A 65 -35.22 4.10 14.87
N THR A 66 -36.25 3.44 14.36
CA THR A 66 -37.24 4.09 13.46
C THR A 66 -37.96 5.24 14.14
N ILE A 67 -38.39 5.04 15.40
CA ILE A 67 -39.04 6.08 16.20
C ILE A 67 -38.04 7.23 16.49
N GLU A 68 -36.80 6.89 16.88
CA GLU A 68 -35.80 7.89 17.19
C GLU A 68 -35.40 8.70 15.94
N ARG A 69 -35.26 8.05 14.77
CA ARG A 69 -34.96 8.73 13.50
C ARG A 69 -35.97 9.83 13.13
N ALA A 70 -37.25 9.67 13.51
CA ALA A 70 -38.25 10.69 13.26
C ALA A 70 -38.01 11.97 14.06
N THR A 71 -37.22 11.90 15.14
CA THR A 71 -36.90 13.03 16.03
C THR A 71 -35.49 13.58 15.80
N LEU A 72 -34.65 12.88 15.00
CA LEU A 72 -33.29 13.32 14.71
C LEU A 72 -33.31 14.50 13.73
N GLN A 73 -32.35 15.41 13.91
CA GLN A 73 -32.11 16.48 12.95
C GLN A 73 -31.59 15.88 11.64
N GLU A 74 -31.92 16.54 10.53
CA GLU A 74 -31.34 16.17 9.23
C GLU A 74 -29.79 16.18 9.27
N LEU A 75 -29.20 15.22 8.58
CA LEU A 75 -27.73 15.17 8.47
C LEU A 75 -27.25 16.40 7.70
N PRO A 76 -26.10 16.99 8.09
CA PRO A 76 -25.50 18.08 7.32
C PRO A 76 -25.29 17.66 5.87
N ALA A 77 -25.54 18.57 4.94
CA ALA A 77 -25.32 18.34 3.50
C ALA A 77 -23.89 17.95 3.15
N ARG A 78 -22.94 18.27 4.03
CA ARG A 78 -21.52 17.93 3.87
C ARG A 78 -21.13 16.88 4.90
N ARG A 79 -20.61 15.75 4.44
CA ARG A 79 -20.03 14.71 5.29
C ARG A 79 -18.85 15.27 6.07
N THR A 80 -18.73 14.90 7.33
CA THR A 80 -17.50 15.13 8.11
C THR A 80 -16.37 14.30 7.50
N ALA A 81 -15.15 14.81 7.60
CA ALA A 81 -13.99 14.09 7.13
C ALA A 81 -13.82 12.78 7.93
N ASP A 82 -13.69 11.67 7.23
CA ASP A 82 -13.45 10.32 7.76
C ASP A 82 -11.94 10.00 7.81
N HIS A 83 -11.10 11.01 7.71
CA HIS A 83 -9.65 10.90 7.68
C HIS A 83 -8.98 11.96 8.56
N GLU A 84 -7.79 11.64 9.01
CA GLU A 84 -6.85 12.58 9.61
C GLU A 84 -5.89 13.09 8.53
N GLU A 85 -5.68 14.40 8.45
CA GLU A 85 -4.75 14.99 7.50
C GLU A 85 -3.45 15.40 8.22
N THR A 86 -2.30 15.03 7.66
CA THR A 86 -0.98 15.38 8.17
C THR A 86 -0.01 15.67 7.03
N VAL A 87 1.07 16.39 7.35
CA VAL A 87 2.15 16.68 6.40
C VAL A 87 3.41 15.94 6.85
N VAL A 88 4.00 15.18 5.93
CA VAL A 88 5.21 14.40 6.16
C VAL A 88 6.32 14.82 5.19
N SER A 89 7.58 14.66 5.60
CA SER A 89 8.73 14.89 4.73
C SER A 89 9.28 13.55 4.24
N VAL A 90 9.58 13.48 2.94
CA VAL A 90 10.19 12.28 2.34
C VAL A 90 11.68 12.29 2.58
N THR A 91 12.17 11.25 3.24
CA THR A 91 13.59 11.07 3.57
C THR A 91 14.41 10.57 2.37
N SER A 92 15.75 10.60 2.50
CA SER A 92 16.67 10.02 1.52
C SER A 92 16.48 8.51 1.29
N SER A 93 15.77 7.82 2.20
CA SER A 93 15.41 6.41 2.06
C SER A 93 14.16 6.18 1.18
N SER A 94 13.73 7.17 0.41
CA SER A 94 12.51 7.10 -0.44
C SER A 94 11.26 6.73 0.33
N GLY A 95 11.03 7.37 1.47
CA GLY A 95 9.84 7.12 2.28
C GLY A 95 9.68 8.09 3.43
N PHE A 96 8.60 7.92 4.16
CA PHE A 96 8.29 8.68 5.36
C PHE A 96 7.81 7.77 6.48
N LEU A 97 7.94 8.23 7.70
CA LEU A 97 7.44 7.55 8.89
C LEU A 97 6.13 8.22 9.35
N LEU A 98 5.08 7.43 9.49
CA LEU A 98 3.79 7.88 10.03
C LEU A 98 3.26 6.83 11.02
N ARG A 99 2.96 7.25 12.25
CA ARG A 99 2.43 6.38 13.32
C ARG A 99 3.21 5.07 13.51
N LYS A 100 4.54 5.16 13.55
CA LYS A 100 5.47 4.01 13.67
C LYS A 100 5.42 3.03 12.50
N VAL A 101 4.95 3.47 11.33
CA VAL A 101 5.01 2.70 10.08
C VAL A 101 5.81 3.49 9.06
N PHE A 102 6.79 2.82 8.45
CA PHE A 102 7.52 3.35 7.32
C PHE A 102 6.75 3.03 6.03
N TYR A 103 6.54 4.05 5.20
CA TYR A 103 5.88 3.94 3.91
C TYR A 103 6.86 4.35 2.81
N SER A 104 7.13 3.44 1.86
CA SER A 104 7.92 3.79 0.70
C SER A 104 7.13 4.64 -0.29
N VAL A 105 7.81 5.57 -0.95
CA VAL A 105 7.24 6.40 -2.02
C VAL A 105 8.22 6.49 -3.17
N PRO A 106 7.74 6.84 -4.40
CA PRO A 106 8.63 7.00 -5.55
C PRO A 106 9.83 7.92 -5.24
N SER A 107 11.03 7.46 -5.59
CA SER A 107 12.29 8.15 -5.27
C SER A 107 12.39 9.57 -5.82
N ARG A 108 11.61 9.91 -6.85
CA ARG A 108 11.45 11.28 -7.37
C ARG A 108 10.88 12.27 -6.35
N LEU A 109 10.25 11.77 -5.30
CA LEU A 109 9.64 12.59 -4.23
C LEU A 109 10.57 12.83 -3.04
N ILE A 110 11.81 12.34 -3.07
CA ILE A 110 12.79 12.60 -2.00
C ILE A 110 12.96 14.11 -1.81
N GLY A 111 12.93 14.53 -0.54
CA GLY A 111 13.06 15.94 -0.15
C GLY A 111 11.75 16.75 -0.22
N HIS A 112 10.70 16.22 -0.84
CA HIS A 112 9.40 16.89 -0.87
C HIS A 112 8.62 16.71 0.43
N ARG A 113 7.71 17.66 0.70
CA ARG A 113 6.69 17.54 1.74
C ARG A 113 5.40 17.06 1.09
N LEU A 114 4.86 15.95 1.61
CA LEU A 114 3.63 15.34 1.14
C LEU A 114 2.52 15.56 2.16
N ARG A 115 1.33 15.86 1.65
CA ARG A 115 0.11 15.86 2.46
C ARG A 115 -0.48 14.47 2.40
N VAL A 116 -0.76 13.88 3.56
CA VAL A 116 -1.28 12.53 3.69
C VAL A 116 -2.62 12.57 4.39
N ARG A 117 -3.63 11.96 3.78
CA ARG A 117 -4.91 11.68 4.40
C ARG A 117 -4.92 10.24 4.88
N LEU A 118 -4.99 10.08 6.19
CA LEU A 118 -4.96 8.77 6.85
C LEU A 118 -6.39 8.32 7.14
N PHE A 119 -6.83 7.28 6.45
CA PHE A 119 -8.09 6.57 6.66
C PHE A 119 -7.87 5.33 7.54
N ASP A 120 -8.91 4.57 7.81
CA ASP A 120 -8.82 3.35 8.61
C ASP A 120 -8.11 2.20 7.87
N ASP A 121 -8.20 2.15 6.55
CA ASP A 121 -7.69 1.09 5.69
C ASP A 121 -6.56 1.53 4.76
N ARG A 122 -6.41 2.82 4.50
CA ARG A 122 -5.49 3.36 3.49
C ARG A 122 -4.94 4.74 3.83
N LEU A 123 -3.97 5.15 3.06
CA LEU A 123 -3.42 6.49 3.02
C LEU A 123 -3.52 7.04 1.60
N ASP A 124 -4.11 8.21 1.44
CA ASP A 124 -4.06 8.95 0.18
C ASP A 124 -2.96 10.01 0.28
N VAL A 125 -2.04 9.98 -0.68
CA VAL A 125 -0.83 10.82 -0.69
C VAL A 125 -0.94 11.90 -1.76
N PHE A 126 -0.68 13.14 -1.36
CA PHE A 126 -0.78 14.32 -2.23
C PHE A 126 0.53 15.11 -2.25
N LEU A 127 0.88 15.62 -3.43
CA LEU A 127 1.89 16.64 -3.62
C LEU A 127 1.18 17.95 -3.99
N GLY A 128 1.27 18.96 -3.11
CA GLY A 128 0.40 20.13 -3.24
C GLY A 128 -1.07 19.77 -3.17
N GLY A 129 -1.84 20.15 -4.20
CA GLY A 129 -3.27 19.79 -4.33
C GLY A 129 -3.53 18.47 -5.06
N THR A 130 -2.51 17.88 -5.71
CA THR A 130 -2.68 16.77 -6.64
C THR A 130 -2.48 15.42 -5.92
N HIS A 131 -3.46 14.52 -6.02
CA HIS A 131 -3.35 13.15 -5.58
C HIS A 131 -2.27 12.43 -6.40
N GLN A 132 -1.36 11.74 -5.72
CA GLN A 132 -0.27 11.00 -6.36
C GLN A 132 -0.56 9.51 -6.42
N PHE A 133 -0.90 8.92 -5.28
CA PHE A 133 -1.18 7.48 -5.14
C PHE A 133 -1.82 7.20 -3.78
N THR A 134 -2.35 5.99 -3.65
CA THR A 134 -2.92 5.44 -2.42
C THR A 134 -2.07 4.27 -1.95
N LEU A 135 -1.80 4.20 -0.64
CA LEU A 135 -1.09 3.11 0.01
C LEU A 135 -2.03 2.41 0.99
N PRO A 136 -1.88 1.09 1.21
CA PRO A 136 -2.60 0.42 2.29
C PRO A 136 -2.10 0.92 3.64
N ARG A 137 -3.00 1.00 4.62
CA ARG A 137 -2.61 1.38 5.98
C ARG A 137 -1.85 0.24 6.65
N GLY A 138 -0.58 0.48 6.95
CA GLY A 138 0.23 -0.41 7.75
C GLY A 138 -0.08 -0.30 9.23
N ARG A 139 0.39 -1.29 9.98
CA ARG A 139 0.33 -1.31 11.45
C ARG A 139 1.74 -1.42 12.01
N SER A 140 1.97 -0.81 13.18
CA SER A 140 3.22 -1.01 13.92
C SER A 140 3.34 -2.48 14.33
N HIS A 141 4.57 -2.98 14.41
CA HIS A 141 4.81 -4.34 14.90
C HIS A 141 4.37 -4.47 16.36
N PRO A 142 3.81 -5.63 16.80
CA PRO A 142 3.41 -5.86 18.19
C PRO A 142 4.51 -5.56 19.22
N ASP A 143 5.78 -5.84 18.86
CA ASP A 143 6.96 -5.59 19.72
C ASP A 143 7.34 -4.10 19.81
N GLY A 144 6.53 -3.19 19.28
CA GLY A 144 6.80 -1.76 19.29
C GLY A 144 7.80 -1.29 18.22
N ARG A 145 8.35 -2.20 17.39
CA ARG A 145 9.16 -1.87 16.22
C ARG A 145 8.32 -1.20 15.14
N HIS A 146 8.99 -0.54 14.21
CA HIS A 146 8.33 0.05 13.05
C HIS A 146 7.76 -1.02 12.13
N GLY A 147 6.51 -0.85 11.70
CA GLY A 147 5.96 -1.58 10.57
C GLY A 147 6.50 -1.02 9.26
N HIS A 148 6.41 -1.79 8.18
CA HIS A 148 6.85 -1.36 6.86
C HIS A 148 5.76 -1.63 5.83
N VAL A 149 5.46 -0.62 5.01
CA VAL A 149 4.65 -0.74 3.79
C VAL A 149 5.56 -0.31 2.65
N VAL A 150 6.11 -1.29 1.94
CA VAL A 150 7.15 -1.07 0.94
C VAL A 150 6.71 -1.65 -0.40
N ASP A 151 6.85 -0.82 -1.44
CA ASP A 151 6.76 -1.26 -2.83
C ASP A 151 8.13 -1.05 -3.48
N TYR A 152 8.75 -2.12 -3.95
CA TYR A 152 10.07 -2.09 -4.60
C TYR A 152 10.09 -1.20 -5.86
N ARG A 153 8.95 -1.03 -6.52
CA ARG A 153 8.78 -0.18 -7.71
C ARG A 153 9.09 1.28 -7.41
N HIS A 154 8.88 1.71 -6.18
CA HIS A 154 9.18 3.08 -5.76
C HIS A 154 10.67 3.42 -5.82
N ILE A 155 11.54 2.43 -5.61
CA ILE A 155 13.00 2.63 -5.46
C ILE A 155 13.84 1.93 -6.51
N ILE A 156 13.23 1.11 -7.38
CA ILE A 156 13.97 0.28 -8.34
C ILE A 156 14.92 1.10 -9.22
N ASN A 157 14.48 2.26 -9.71
CA ASN A 157 15.31 3.13 -10.53
C ASN A 157 16.51 3.72 -9.76
N ALA A 158 16.36 3.97 -8.47
CA ALA A 158 17.45 4.40 -7.60
C ALA A 158 18.43 3.26 -7.32
N LEU A 159 17.92 2.05 -7.07
CA LEU A 159 18.73 0.84 -6.87
C LEU A 159 19.52 0.45 -8.13
N ARG A 160 18.96 0.61 -9.32
CA ARG A 160 19.70 0.36 -10.58
C ARG A 160 20.94 1.22 -10.71
N ARG A 161 20.89 2.46 -10.23
CA ARG A 161 22.05 3.38 -10.24
C ARG A 161 23.06 3.03 -9.15
N LYS A 162 22.60 2.49 -8.01
CA LYS A 162 23.42 2.16 -6.85
C LYS A 162 23.01 0.80 -6.25
N PRO A 163 23.29 -0.35 -6.92
CA PRO A 163 22.83 -1.66 -6.46
C PRO A 163 23.28 -2.03 -5.05
N MET A 164 24.48 -1.61 -4.65
CA MET A 164 25.02 -1.86 -3.31
C MET A 164 24.20 -1.22 -2.19
N ALA A 165 23.38 -0.21 -2.50
CA ALA A 165 22.48 0.39 -1.50
C ALA A 165 21.46 -0.63 -0.95
N LEU A 166 21.17 -1.72 -1.69
CA LEU A 166 20.31 -2.80 -1.24
C LEU A 166 20.72 -3.38 0.11
N LEU A 167 22.03 -3.50 0.39
CA LEU A 167 22.54 -4.03 1.67
C LEU A 167 22.22 -3.13 2.86
N GLY A 168 22.20 -1.81 2.64
CA GLY A 168 21.97 -0.82 3.70
C GLY A 168 20.52 -0.43 3.90
N LEU A 169 19.56 -1.00 3.16
CA LEU A 169 18.15 -0.68 3.34
C LEU A 169 17.61 -1.27 4.65
N ILE A 170 17.09 -0.42 5.52
CA ILE A 170 16.47 -0.82 6.80
C ILE A 170 15.20 -1.66 6.62
N TYR A 171 14.58 -1.58 5.45
CA TYR A 171 13.36 -2.30 5.06
C TYR A 171 13.62 -3.36 3.97
N ARG A 172 14.87 -3.80 3.81
CA ARG A 172 15.26 -4.78 2.79
C ARG A 172 14.41 -6.04 2.82
N ASP A 173 14.14 -6.57 3.99
CA ASP A 173 13.42 -7.84 4.16
C ASP A 173 11.95 -7.76 3.73
N THR A 174 11.39 -6.55 3.73
CA THR A 174 10.04 -6.27 3.24
C THR A 174 10.01 -5.72 1.80
N LEU A 175 11.17 -5.57 1.18
CA LEU A 175 11.30 -5.05 -0.19
C LEU A 175 10.90 -6.08 -1.24
N PHE A 176 11.19 -7.34 -0.97
CA PHE A 176 10.99 -8.40 -1.95
C PHE A 176 9.50 -8.71 -2.14
N PRO A 177 8.98 -8.65 -3.37
CA PRO A 177 7.56 -8.83 -3.62
C PRO A 177 7.07 -10.26 -3.35
N ARG A 178 7.98 -11.24 -3.44
CA ARG A 178 7.71 -12.66 -3.19
C ARG A 178 8.93 -13.33 -2.57
N ALA A 179 8.72 -14.43 -1.85
CA ALA A 179 9.78 -15.19 -1.18
C ALA A 179 10.89 -15.62 -2.14
N ALA A 180 10.56 -16.01 -3.38
CA ALA A 180 11.54 -16.42 -4.39
C ALA A 180 12.65 -15.37 -4.63
N TYR A 181 12.31 -14.07 -4.62
CA TYR A 181 13.31 -13.01 -4.78
C TYR A 181 14.24 -12.89 -3.57
N ALA A 182 13.71 -13.09 -2.36
CA ALA A 182 14.53 -13.13 -1.15
C ALA A 182 15.47 -14.35 -1.15
N HIS A 183 14.96 -15.52 -1.50
CA HIS A 183 15.75 -16.74 -1.62
C HIS A 183 16.85 -16.59 -2.70
N ALA A 184 16.52 -15.98 -3.85
CA ALA A 184 17.52 -15.68 -4.88
C ALA A 184 18.63 -14.76 -4.36
N PHE A 185 18.26 -13.71 -3.63
CA PHE A 185 19.23 -12.78 -3.03
C PHE A 185 20.19 -13.49 -2.08
N GLU A 186 19.68 -14.34 -1.18
CA GLU A 186 20.51 -15.09 -0.25
C GLU A 186 21.41 -16.12 -0.98
N ALA A 187 20.88 -16.85 -1.98
CA ALA A 187 21.65 -17.79 -2.79
C ALA A 187 22.77 -17.08 -3.58
N LEU A 188 22.45 -15.92 -4.18
CA LEU A 188 23.43 -15.11 -4.90
C LEU A 188 24.55 -14.61 -3.97
N ARG A 189 24.21 -14.17 -2.75
CA ARG A 189 25.19 -13.71 -1.77
C ARG A 189 26.08 -14.83 -1.23
N ALA A 190 25.53 -16.02 -1.10
CA ALA A 190 26.30 -17.18 -0.68
C ALA A 190 27.34 -17.61 -1.73
N ALA A 191 27.06 -17.41 -3.02
CA ALA A 191 27.91 -17.89 -4.12
C ALA A 191 28.75 -16.81 -4.79
N LEU A 192 28.41 -15.53 -4.67
CA LEU A 192 29.01 -14.42 -5.42
C LEU A 192 29.41 -13.26 -4.50
N PRO A 193 30.38 -12.42 -4.92
CA PRO A 193 30.66 -11.18 -4.22
C PRO A 193 29.41 -10.29 -4.09
N ASP A 194 29.24 -9.61 -2.97
CA ASP A 194 28.07 -8.76 -2.65
C ASP A 194 27.70 -7.78 -3.77
N ARG A 195 28.71 -7.21 -4.44
CA ARG A 195 28.48 -6.27 -5.57
C ARG A 195 27.73 -6.94 -6.73
N LEU A 196 28.10 -8.16 -7.06
CA LEU A 196 27.48 -8.92 -8.15
C LEU A 196 26.11 -9.44 -7.74
N ALA A 197 25.99 -9.98 -6.53
CA ALA A 197 24.73 -10.43 -5.96
C ALA A 197 23.69 -9.30 -5.93
N CYS A 198 24.04 -8.12 -5.41
CA CYS A 198 23.16 -6.96 -5.40
C CYS A 198 22.76 -6.53 -6.82
N ARG A 199 23.68 -6.51 -7.76
CA ARG A 199 23.40 -6.13 -9.14
C ARG A 199 22.39 -7.09 -9.78
N ILE A 200 22.60 -8.38 -9.68
CA ILE A 200 21.69 -9.40 -10.25
C ILE A 200 20.32 -9.30 -9.59
N THR A 201 20.25 -9.17 -8.28
CA THR A 201 18.97 -9.04 -7.55
C THR A 201 18.21 -7.79 -8.00
N VAL A 202 18.87 -6.66 -8.13
CA VAL A 202 18.24 -5.42 -8.63
C VAL A 202 17.78 -5.58 -10.08
N GLU A 203 18.52 -6.29 -10.92
CA GLU A 203 18.13 -6.59 -12.29
C GLU A 203 16.92 -7.54 -12.37
N LEU A 204 16.80 -8.52 -11.47
CA LEU A 204 15.59 -9.36 -11.33
C LEU A 204 14.37 -8.53 -10.97
N LEU A 205 14.48 -7.66 -9.97
CA LEU A 205 13.38 -6.75 -9.59
C LEU A 205 13.03 -5.77 -10.71
N ALA A 206 14.04 -5.27 -11.45
CA ALA A 206 13.81 -4.39 -12.59
C ALA A 206 13.07 -5.10 -13.73
N LEU A 207 13.46 -6.33 -14.05
CA LEU A 207 12.80 -7.16 -15.06
C LEU A 207 11.33 -7.42 -14.68
N ALA A 208 11.08 -7.79 -13.41
CA ALA A 208 9.74 -7.98 -12.88
C ALA A 208 8.85 -6.73 -13.06
N HIS A 209 9.43 -5.55 -12.79
CA HIS A 209 8.73 -4.27 -12.95
C HIS A 209 8.51 -3.90 -14.43
N GLU A 210 9.54 -3.96 -15.25
CA GLU A 210 9.51 -3.54 -16.64
C GLU A 210 8.59 -4.42 -17.52
N ARG A 211 8.49 -5.71 -17.18
CA ARG A 211 7.68 -6.68 -17.93
C ARG A 211 6.37 -7.05 -17.25
N ALA A 212 6.08 -6.49 -16.08
CA ALA A 212 4.92 -6.83 -15.27
C ALA A 212 4.77 -8.35 -15.02
N CYS A 213 5.91 -9.08 -14.97
CA CYS A 213 5.99 -10.54 -14.90
C CYS A 213 6.40 -11.06 -13.50
N GLU A 214 6.09 -10.31 -12.45
CA GLU A 214 6.54 -10.56 -11.08
C GLU A 214 6.26 -11.99 -10.60
N ALA A 215 5.06 -12.52 -10.87
CA ALA A 215 4.65 -13.85 -10.43
C ALA A 215 5.32 -14.97 -11.25
N GLU A 216 5.36 -14.81 -12.56
CA GLU A 216 5.97 -15.79 -13.47
C GLU A 216 7.48 -15.88 -13.27
N LEU A 217 8.13 -14.72 -13.15
CA LEU A 217 9.57 -14.64 -12.86
C LEU A 217 9.91 -15.29 -11.51
N ALA A 218 9.05 -15.10 -10.49
CA ALA A 218 9.24 -15.77 -9.20
C ALA A 218 9.20 -17.29 -9.33
N GLY A 219 8.28 -17.84 -10.14
CA GLY A 219 8.21 -19.28 -10.42
C GLY A 219 9.46 -19.81 -11.11
N LEU A 220 10.00 -19.09 -12.09
CA LEU A 220 11.26 -19.47 -12.77
C LEU A 220 12.46 -19.40 -11.83
N ILE A 221 12.56 -18.35 -11.03
CA ILE A 221 13.61 -18.22 -10.01
C ILE A 221 13.58 -19.41 -9.06
N GLU A 222 12.42 -19.78 -8.58
CA GLU A 222 12.26 -20.88 -7.62
C GLU A 222 12.66 -22.25 -8.26
N ALA A 223 12.26 -22.48 -9.50
CA ALA A 223 12.66 -23.66 -10.26
C ALA A 223 14.18 -23.77 -10.46
N GLU A 224 14.85 -22.66 -10.78
CA GLU A 224 16.31 -22.63 -10.90
C GLU A 224 17.02 -22.93 -9.56
N LEU A 225 16.55 -22.32 -8.48
CA LEU A 225 17.09 -22.54 -7.14
C LEU A 225 16.89 -23.98 -6.66
N GLN A 226 15.74 -24.59 -6.94
CA GLN A 226 15.45 -26.01 -6.62
C GLN A 226 16.36 -26.94 -7.41
N ALA A 227 16.74 -26.58 -8.64
CA ALA A 227 17.69 -27.30 -9.45
C ALA A 227 19.17 -27.02 -9.06
N GLY A 228 19.41 -26.26 -7.99
CA GLY A 228 20.77 -25.91 -7.54
C GLY A 228 21.48 -24.90 -8.44
N ARG A 229 20.77 -24.20 -9.30
CA ARG A 229 21.32 -23.18 -10.21
C ARG A 229 20.94 -21.77 -9.76
N LEU A 230 21.84 -20.83 -10.04
CA LEU A 230 21.56 -19.41 -9.85
C LEU A 230 20.78 -18.84 -11.05
N PRO A 231 19.90 -17.84 -10.85
CA PRO A 231 19.20 -17.18 -11.93
C PRO A 231 20.16 -16.57 -12.97
N ASP A 232 20.00 -16.94 -14.24
CA ASP A 232 20.75 -16.35 -15.35
C ASP A 232 19.94 -15.22 -16.01
N MET A 233 20.47 -14.00 -15.89
CA MET A 233 19.80 -12.80 -16.42
C MET A 233 19.66 -12.79 -17.95
N ALA A 234 20.57 -13.47 -18.69
CA ALA A 234 20.48 -13.51 -20.15
C ALA A 234 19.29 -14.39 -20.57
N ILE A 235 19.16 -15.55 -19.96
CA ILE A 235 18.06 -16.50 -20.19
C ILE A 235 16.72 -15.86 -19.80
N LEU A 236 16.64 -15.28 -18.61
CA LEU A 236 15.41 -14.67 -18.11
C LEU A 236 14.96 -13.45 -18.96
N ARG A 237 15.90 -12.62 -19.40
CA ARG A 237 15.57 -11.51 -20.32
C ARG A 237 15.09 -11.99 -21.69
N ALA A 238 15.68 -13.06 -22.21
CA ALA A 238 15.23 -13.66 -23.46
C ALA A 238 13.82 -14.26 -23.32
N HIS A 239 13.54 -14.90 -22.19
CA HIS A 239 12.22 -15.48 -21.89
C HIS A 239 11.11 -14.41 -21.83
N PHE A 240 11.39 -13.27 -21.20
CA PHE A 240 10.44 -12.15 -21.10
C PHE A 240 10.66 -11.06 -22.16
N ALA A 241 11.36 -11.38 -23.24
CA ALA A 241 11.48 -10.44 -24.36
C ALA A 241 10.10 -10.19 -24.99
N PRO A 242 9.76 -8.93 -25.36
CA PRO A 242 8.52 -8.68 -26.06
C PRO A 242 8.55 -9.40 -27.41
N ASP A 243 7.43 -9.99 -27.78
CA ASP A 243 7.27 -10.50 -29.14
C ASP A 243 7.25 -9.32 -30.12
N ALA A 244 8.30 -9.22 -30.91
CA ALA A 244 8.44 -8.14 -31.89
C ALA A 244 7.33 -8.17 -32.95
N ALA A 245 6.74 -9.34 -33.22
CA ALA A 245 5.62 -9.50 -34.13
C ALA A 245 4.27 -9.00 -33.55
N ALA A 246 4.17 -8.93 -32.23
CA ALA A 246 2.96 -8.45 -31.53
C ALA A 246 2.93 -6.93 -31.31
N LEU A 247 4.01 -6.23 -31.64
CA LEU A 247 4.03 -4.76 -31.54
C LEU A 247 3.18 -4.15 -32.65
N PRO A 248 2.20 -3.27 -32.34
CA PRO A 248 1.44 -2.58 -33.36
C PRO A 248 2.39 -1.70 -34.19
N ASP A 249 2.18 -1.70 -35.50
CA ASP A 249 2.90 -0.77 -36.41
C ASP A 249 2.36 0.65 -36.15
N VAL A 250 3.05 1.39 -35.29
CA VAL A 250 2.67 2.74 -34.93
C VAL A 250 3.39 3.74 -35.84
N THR A 251 2.68 4.23 -36.84
CA THR A 251 3.17 5.35 -37.64
C THR A 251 3.00 6.64 -36.85
N VAL A 252 4.12 7.20 -36.38
CA VAL A 252 4.13 8.50 -35.71
C VAL A 252 4.16 9.60 -36.77
N VAL A 253 3.04 10.29 -36.98
CA VAL A 253 2.97 11.48 -37.80
C VAL A 253 3.34 12.67 -36.89
N HIS A 254 4.53 13.21 -37.10
CA HIS A 254 4.91 14.45 -36.42
C HIS A 254 4.18 15.64 -37.08
N PRO A 255 3.53 16.52 -36.28
CA PRO A 255 3.01 17.75 -36.80
C PRO A 255 4.18 18.61 -37.37
N PRO A 256 3.93 19.41 -38.40
CA PRO A 256 4.98 20.28 -38.95
C PRO A 256 5.50 21.23 -37.87
N LEU A 257 6.79 21.58 -37.95
CA LEU A 257 7.44 22.47 -36.97
C LEU A 257 6.70 23.80 -36.76
N THR A 258 6.03 24.29 -37.78
CA THR A 258 5.18 25.49 -37.73
C THR A 258 4.02 25.37 -36.73
N ALA A 259 3.56 24.15 -36.39
CA ALA A 259 2.54 23.95 -35.37
C ALA A 259 3.04 24.24 -33.92
N TYR A 260 4.36 24.37 -33.73
CA TYR A 260 4.98 24.71 -32.46
C TYR A 260 5.38 26.18 -32.33
N GLU A 261 5.30 26.97 -33.42
CA GLU A 261 5.65 28.41 -33.44
C GLU A 261 4.70 29.22 -32.55
N ASP A 262 3.43 28.83 -32.46
CA ASP A 262 2.43 29.46 -31.60
C ASP A 262 2.69 29.27 -30.09
N LEU A 263 3.45 28.25 -29.70
CA LEU A 263 3.82 28.02 -28.28
C LEU A 263 4.87 29.04 -27.79
N GLY A 264 5.68 29.59 -28.71
CA GLY A 264 6.63 30.66 -28.39
C GLY A 264 5.94 32.00 -28.13
N ALA A 265 4.84 32.27 -28.81
CA ALA A 265 4.10 33.52 -28.69
C ALA A 265 3.32 33.66 -27.37
N LEU A 266 2.98 32.52 -26.70
CA LEU A 266 2.27 32.52 -25.43
C LEU A 266 3.18 32.85 -24.23
N SER A 267 4.51 32.81 -24.40
CA SER A 267 5.47 33.10 -23.32
C SER A 267 5.81 34.58 -23.15
N GLU A 268 5.48 35.46 -24.11
CA GLU A 268 5.78 36.90 -24.07
C GLU A 268 4.61 37.76 -23.55
N GLY A 269 3.45 37.18 -23.29
CA GLY A 269 2.23 37.88 -22.88
C GLY A 269 2.00 38.07 -21.38
N ASP A 270 2.79 37.44 -20.49
CA ASP A 270 2.54 37.42 -19.05
C ASP A 270 3.62 38.16 -18.20
N ALA A 271 4.34 39.07 -18.82
CA ALA A 271 5.30 39.96 -18.17
C ALA A 271 4.94 41.44 -18.39
N ALA A 272 3.76 41.84 -17.88
CA ALA A 272 3.40 43.25 -17.72
C ALA A 272 2.54 43.47 -16.46
#